data_5f8130a89409bb7ca72e5e88bcc40b37
#
_entry.id   5f8130a89409bb7ca72e5e88bcc40b37
#
_cell.length_a   1.000
_cell.length_b   1.000
_cell.length_c   1.000
_cell.angle_alpha   90.00
_cell.angle_beta   90.00
_cell.angle_gamma   90.00
#
_symmetry.space_group_name_H-M   'P 1'
#
loop_
_entity.id
_entity.type
_entity.pdbx_description
1 polymer ?
#
loop_
_entity_poly.entity_id
_entity_poly.type
_entity_poly.pdbx_seq_one_letter_code
_entity_poly.pdbx_strand_id
1 'polypeptide(L)'
;SSGGPLSDISAIRLFEQLGIAATQIYGSTETGGIAYRQVTQSAKAAWQCFDGITVTTQEQQLAVCSPYFDEDVFITQDMVELLENGQFMLLGRLDRTIKLEEKRVNLDALERTLCADKTIQACKVIVLTKGKRQQLGLVASLTDDGFSELNKHGKLALNKHLQRLLSGRFEAVCMPRKFRYLASLPVNSQGKLVFAELEKLFD
;
A
#
# COMPACT_ATOMS: atom_id res chain seq x y z
N SER A 1 -13.63 -5.26 -7.48
CA SER A 1 -13.22 -3.87 -7.29
C SER A 1 -12.23 -3.48 -8.37
N SER A 2 -12.46 -2.39 -9.00
CA SER A 2 -11.58 -1.78 -10.01
C SER A 2 -11.54 -0.27 -9.78
N GLY A 3 -10.48 0.42 -10.26
CA GLY A 3 -10.34 1.87 -10.13
C GLY A 3 -9.77 2.39 -8.80
N GLY A 4 -9.75 1.58 -7.74
CA GLY A 4 -9.10 1.88 -6.47
C GLY A 4 -8.79 0.61 -5.69
N PRO A 5 -7.74 0.62 -4.84
CA PRO A 5 -7.36 -0.56 -4.07
C PRO A 5 -8.40 -0.85 -2.98
N LEU A 6 -8.91 -2.08 -2.96
CA LEU A 6 -9.63 -2.61 -1.80
C LEU A 6 -8.58 -3.17 -0.82
N SER A 7 -8.58 -2.72 0.44
CA SER A 7 -7.66 -3.25 1.43
C SER A 7 -7.96 -4.72 1.71
N ASP A 8 -6.93 -5.52 1.99
CA ASP A 8 -7.10 -6.94 2.30
C ASP A 8 -7.99 -7.12 3.54
N ILE A 9 -7.87 -6.26 4.55
CA ILE A 9 -8.76 -6.26 5.72
C ILE A 9 -10.21 -6.02 5.33
N SER A 10 -10.50 -5.06 4.44
CA SER A 10 -11.85 -4.79 3.98
C SER A 10 -12.42 -5.94 3.15
N ALA A 11 -11.58 -6.60 2.32
CA ALA A 11 -11.98 -7.78 1.55
C ALA A 11 -12.31 -8.97 2.46
N ILE A 12 -11.50 -9.22 3.49
CA ILE A 12 -11.73 -10.27 4.49
C ILE A 12 -13.02 -10.00 5.27
N ARG A 13 -13.21 -8.78 5.77
CA ARG A 13 -14.46 -8.41 6.49
C ARG A 13 -15.71 -8.60 5.62
N LEU A 14 -15.65 -8.23 4.34
CA LEU A 14 -16.73 -8.44 3.40
C LEU A 14 -17.07 -9.93 3.27
N PHE A 15 -16.03 -10.77 3.17
CA PHE A 15 -16.22 -12.23 3.10
C PHE A 15 -16.79 -12.80 4.41
N GLU A 16 -16.27 -12.39 5.56
CA GLU A 16 -16.75 -12.85 6.87
C GLU A 16 -18.19 -12.46 7.14
N GLN A 17 -18.61 -11.25 6.74
CA GLN A 17 -19.95 -10.72 7.02
C GLN A 17 -21.01 -11.17 6.02
N LEU A 18 -20.65 -11.30 4.75
CA LEU A 18 -21.59 -11.54 3.66
C LEU A 18 -21.37 -12.85 2.90
N GLY A 19 -20.29 -13.59 3.17
CA GLY A 19 -19.90 -14.78 2.42
C GLY A 19 -19.50 -14.49 0.97
N ILE A 20 -19.26 -13.22 0.61
CA ILE A 20 -18.94 -12.79 -0.76
C ILE A 20 -17.45 -12.49 -0.90
N ALA A 21 -16.75 -13.30 -1.71
CA ALA A 21 -15.36 -13.03 -2.06
C ALA A 21 -15.28 -11.91 -3.12
N ALA A 22 -14.79 -10.73 -2.71
CA ALA A 22 -14.58 -9.63 -3.64
C ALA A 22 -13.43 -9.92 -4.60
N THR A 23 -13.70 -9.93 -5.90
CA THR A 23 -12.66 -10.00 -6.93
C THR A 23 -12.03 -8.62 -7.10
N GLN A 24 -10.73 -8.54 -6.89
CA GLN A 24 -9.92 -7.37 -7.15
C GLN A 24 -9.31 -7.49 -8.54
N ILE A 25 -9.34 -6.41 -9.32
CA ILE A 25 -8.71 -6.32 -10.64
C ILE A 25 -7.48 -5.42 -10.52
N TYR A 26 -6.36 -5.90 -11.01
CA TYR A 26 -5.10 -5.15 -11.13
C TYR A 26 -4.88 -4.76 -12.59
N GLY A 27 -4.48 -3.50 -12.79
CA GLY A 27 -4.19 -2.93 -14.09
C GLY A 27 -4.12 -1.41 -14.05
N SER A 28 -3.85 -0.80 -15.18
CA SER A 28 -3.74 0.65 -15.36
C SER A 28 -4.50 1.12 -16.60
N THR A 29 -4.50 2.42 -16.85
CA THR A 29 -5.10 2.99 -18.08
C THR A 29 -4.36 2.50 -19.32
N GLU A 30 -3.05 2.32 -19.22
CA GLU A 30 -2.15 1.92 -20.30
C GLU A 30 -2.29 0.43 -20.64
N THR A 31 -2.51 -0.40 -19.62
CA THR A 31 -2.49 -1.86 -19.76
C THR A 31 -3.87 -2.51 -19.77
N GLY A 32 -4.91 -1.77 -19.37
CA GLY A 32 -6.18 -2.39 -19.03
C GLY A 32 -6.05 -3.31 -17.81
N GLY A 33 -6.96 -4.27 -17.68
CA GLY A 33 -6.90 -5.29 -16.61
C GLY A 33 -5.86 -6.35 -16.93
N ILE A 34 -4.88 -6.54 -16.05
CA ILE A 34 -3.79 -7.50 -16.22
C ILE A 34 -4.07 -8.79 -15.44
N ALA A 35 -4.51 -8.66 -14.20
CA ALA A 35 -4.64 -9.76 -13.28
C ALA A 35 -5.80 -9.57 -12.30
N TYR A 36 -6.19 -10.63 -11.64
CA TYR A 36 -7.21 -10.61 -10.59
C TYR A 36 -6.75 -11.41 -9.37
N ARG A 37 -7.38 -11.14 -8.24
CA ARG A 37 -7.25 -11.95 -7.02
C ARG A 37 -8.51 -11.88 -6.17
N GLN A 38 -8.66 -12.84 -5.25
CA GLN A 38 -9.68 -12.82 -4.19
C GLN A 38 -9.01 -12.99 -2.84
N VAL A 39 -9.32 -12.13 -1.89
CA VAL A 39 -8.78 -12.19 -0.52
C VAL A 39 -9.90 -12.56 0.42
N THR A 40 -9.87 -13.77 0.95
CA THR A 40 -10.91 -14.31 1.84
C THR A 40 -10.41 -14.57 3.26
N GLN A 41 -9.19 -15.05 3.41
CA GLN A 41 -8.63 -15.44 4.72
C GLN A 41 -7.14 -15.10 4.90
N SER A 42 -6.46 -14.67 3.84
CA SER A 42 -5.01 -14.40 3.89
C SER A 42 -4.68 -13.11 3.16
N ALA A 43 -3.96 -12.22 3.84
CA ALA A 43 -3.39 -11.01 3.25
C ALA A 43 -2.28 -11.27 2.20
N LYS A 44 -1.99 -12.52 1.89
CA LYS A 44 -0.97 -12.93 0.91
C LYS A 44 -1.57 -13.59 -0.33
N ALA A 45 -2.79 -13.23 -0.70
CA ALA A 45 -3.37 -13.73 -1.95
C ALA A 45 -2.57 -13.20 -3.15
N ALA A 46 -2.02 -14.13 -3.94
CA ALA A 46 -1.28 -13.81 -5.15
C ALA A 46 -2.21 -13.33 -6.27
N TRP A 47 -1.65 -12.58 -7.21
CA TRP A 47 -2.34 -12.14 -8.41
C TRP A 47 -2.23 -13.19 -9.50
N GLN A 48 -3.37 -13.54 -10.09
CA GLN A 48 -3.50 -14.46 -11.24
C GLN A 48 -3.72 -13.62 -12.50
N CYS A 49 -2.90 -13.82 -13.52
CA CYS A 49 -3.09 -13.16 -14.81
C CYS A 49 -4.40 -13.59 -15.48
N PHE A 50 -5.00 -12.70 -16.26
CA PHE A 50 -6.07 -13.05 -17.18
C PHE A 50 -5.52 -13.89 -18.34
N ASP A 51 -6.41 -14.63 -18.99
CA ASP A 51 -6.05 -15.45 -20.15
C ASP A 51 -5.43 -14.60 -21.26
N GLY A 52 -4.37 -15.12 -21.86
CA GLY A 52 -3.61 -14.43 -22.91
C GLY A 52 -2.62 -13.38 -22.40
N ILE A 53 -2.59 -13.07 -21.11
CA ILE A 53 -1.62 -12.17 -20.51
C ILE A 53 -0.51 -12.95 -19.83
N THR A 54 0.73 -12.64 -20.17
CA THR A 54 1.92 -13.20 -19.52
C THR A 54 2.73 -12.11 -18.85
N VAL A 55 3.38 -12.46 -17.76
CA VAL A 55 4.19 -11.54 -16.96
C VAL A 55 5.58 -12.08 -16.71
N THR A 56 6.55 -11.21 -16.74
CA THR A 56 7.94 -11.47 -16.38
C THR A 56 8.44 -10.35 -15.48
N THR A 57 9.70 -10.39 -15.08
CA THR A 57 10.33 -9.29 -14.35
C THR A 57 11.52 -8.75 -15.13
N GLN A 58 11.62 -7.43 -15.17
CA GLN A 58 12.81 -6.72 -15.59
C GLN A 58 13.26 -5.81 -14.46
N GLU A 59 14.45 -6.04 -13.90
CA GLU A 59 14.97 -5.29 -12.74
C GLU A 59 13.98 -5.22 -11.56
N GLN A 60 13.28 -6.34 -11.28
CA GLN A 60 12.19 -6.47 -10.30
C GLN A 60 10.89 -5.72 -10.65
N GLN A 61 10.83 -4.99 -11.75
CA GLN A 61 9.60 -4.38 -12.24
C GLN A 61 8.76 -5.42 -12.99
N LEU A 62 7.45 -5.29 -12.88
CA LEU A 62 6.52 -6.14 -13.63
C LEU A 62 6.57 -5.75 -15.11
N ALA A 63 6.95 -6.69 -15.94
CA ALA A 63 6.91 -6.60 -17.39
C ALA A 63 5.73 -7.43 -17.88
N VAL A 64 4.81 -6.80 -18.61
CA VAL A 64 3.54 -7.37 -19.08
C VAL A 64 3.58 -7.53 -20.59
N CYS A 65 3.24 -8.72 -21.05
CA CYS A 65 2.96 -9.01 -22.46
C CYS A 65 1.47 -9.32 -22.58
N SER A 66 0.78 -8.64 -23.49
CA SER A 66 -0.66 -8.76 -23.66
C SER A 66 -1.04 -8.54 -25.13
N PRO A 67 -2.01 -9.27 -25.67
CA PRO A 67 -2.50 -9.05 -27.03
C PRO A 67 -3.37 -7.80 -27.17
N TYR A 68 -3.61 -7.06 -26.08
CA TYR A 68 -4.54 -5.93 -26.04
C TYR A 68 -3.86 -4.56 -26.14
N PHE A 69 -2.54 -4.50 -26.27
CA PHE A 69 -1.78 -3.28 -26.54
C PHE A 69 -0.69 -3.54 -27.60
N ASP A 70 -0.28 -2.49 -28.29
CA ASP A 70 0.58 -2.59 -29.49
C ASP A 70 2.05 -2.90 -29.16
N GLU A 71 2.48 -2.71 -27.93
CA GLU A 71 3.85 -2.95 -27.48
C GLU A 71 4.04 -4.45 -27.17
N ASP A 72 5.16 -5.05 -27.59
CA ASP A 72 5.48 -6.44 -27.28
C ASP A 72 5.56 -6.69 -25.76
N VAL A 73 6.12 -5.72 -25.01
CA VAL A 73 6.27 -5.77 -23.56
C VAL A 73 6.11 -4.38 -22.95
N PHE A 74 5.19 -4.23 -22.01
CA PHE A 74 5.03 -3.01 -21.22
C PHE A 74 5.65 -3.17 -19.84
N ILE A 75 6.63 -2.32 -19.49
CA ILE A 75 7.30 -2.34 -18.19
C ILE A 75 6.59 -1.37 -17.27
N THR A 76 6.01 -1.88 -16.19
CA THR A 76 5.31 -1.07 -15.20
C THR A 76 6.29 -0.47 -14.17
N GLN A 77 5.80 0.46 -13.33
CA GLN A 77 6.54 0.93 -12.16
C GLN A 77 6.31 0.04 -10.92
N ASP A 78 5.56 -1.03 -11.04
CA ASP A 78 5.25 -1.93 -9.94
C ASP A 78 6.33 -2.99 -9.78
N MET A 79 6.87 -3.11 -8.58
CA MET A 79 7.82 -4.15 -8.22
C MET A 79 7.06 -5.41 -7.81
N VAL A 80 7.52 -6.56 -8.28
CA VAL A 80 6.85 -7.85 -8.04
C VAL A 80 7.82 -8.95 -7.67
N GLU A 81 7.28 -9.97 -7.03
CA GLU A 81 7.87 -11.29 -6.86
C GLU A 81 7.04 -12.27 -7.68
N LEU A 82 7.67 -12.92 -8.66
CA LEU A 82 7.02 -13.99 -9.42
C LEU A 82 7.03 -15.29 -8.62
N LEU A 83 5.93 -16.02 -8.67
CA LEU A 83 5.76 -17.32 -8.07
C LEU A 83 5.88 -18.42 -9.13
N GLU A 84 6.25 -19.64 -8.72
CA GLU A 84 6.49 -20.79 -9.61
C GLU A 84 5.29 -21.17 -10.49
N ASN A 85 4.08 -20.83 -10.05
CA ASN A 85 2.83 -21.13 -10.77
C ASN A 85 2.40 -20.01 -11.76
N GLY A 86 3.27 -19.04 -12.06
CA GLY A 86 2.96 -17.92 -12.95
C GLY A 86 2.11 -16.81 -12.30
N GLN A 87 1.81 -16.92 -11.01
CA GLN A 87 1.22 -15.84 -10.22
C GLN A 87 2.30 -14.87 -9.75
N PHE A 88 1.90 -13.73 -9.22
CA PHE A 88 2.83 -12.76 -8.65
C PHE A 88 2.30 -12.05 -7.40
N MET A 89 3.22 -11.54 -6.61
CA MET A 89 2.96 -10.68 -5.46
C MET A 89 3.43 -9.26 -5.76
N LEU A 90 2.58 -8.27 -5.50
CA LEU A 90 3.00 -6.85 -5.57
C LEU A 90 3.86 -6.50 -4.36
N LEU A 91 5.07 -6.02 -4.61
CA LEU A 91 6.01 -5.58 -3.58
C LEU A 91 5.96 -4.06 -3.33
N GLY A 92 5.32 -3.29 -4.21
CA GLY A 92 5.17 -1.85 -4.17
C GLY A 92 5.61 -1.21 -5.48
N ARG A 93 5.68 0.12 -5.50
CA ARG A 93 6.07 0.87 -6.69
C ARG A 93 7.50 1.37 -6.60
N LEU A 94 8.21 1.36 -7.71
CA LEU A 94 9.58 1.87 -7.80
C LEU A 94 9.64 3.38 -7.55
N ASP A 95 8.67 4.14 -8.09
CA ASP A 95 8.52 5.58 -7.89
C ASP A 95 8.16 5.98 -6.45
N ARG A 96 7.77 5.00 -5.63
CA ARG A 96 7.55 5.14 -4.18
C ARG A 96 8.77 4.77 -3.34
N THR A 97 9.92 4.50 -4.00
CA THR A 97 11.19 4.27 -3.30
C THR A 97 11.97 5.57 -3.24
N ILE A 98 12.23 6.03 -2.03
CA ILE A 98 12.96 7.28 -1.80
C ILE A 98 14.30 7.02 -1.11
N LYS A 99 15.22 7.97 -1.22
CA LYS A 99 16.48 7.99 -0.47
C LYS A 99 16.35 8.99 0.69
N LEU A 100 16.41 8.49 1.92
CA LEU A 100 16.48 9.30 3.13
C LEU A 100 17.88 9.19 3.71
N GLU A 101 18.59 10.32 3.75
CA GLU A 101 20.03 10.32 4.02
C GLU A 101 20.73 9.34 3.05
N GLU A 102 21.40 8.27 3.56
CA GLU A 102 22.06 7.27 2.71
C GLU A 102 21.24 5.96 2.57
N LYS A 103 19.98 5.93 3.04
CA LYS A 103 19.14 4.73 3.05
C LYS A 103 17.99 4.81 2.07
N ARG A 104 17.77 3.73 1.33
CA ARG A 104 16.61 3.58 0.47
C ARG A 104 15.46 2.96 1.24
N VAL A 105 14.26 3.52 1.11
CA VAL A 105 13.04 2.99 1.71
C VAL A 105 11.89 3.05 0.70
N ASN A 106 11.19 1.94 0.56
CA ASN A 106 9.96 1.89 -0.20
C ASN A 106 8.80 2.26 0.73
N LEU A 107 8.10 3.34 0.42
CA LEU A 107 7.00 3.87 1.24
C LEU A 107 5.81 2.92 1.27
N ASP A 108 5.53 2.20 0.18
CA ASP A 108 4.44 1.21 0.15
C ASP A 108 4.74 0.00 1.06
N ALA A 109 6.01 -0.37 1.21
CA ALA A 109 6.40 -1.43 2.14
C ALA A 109 6.19 -1.01 3.61
N LEU A 110 6.47 0.26 3.95
CA LEU A 110 6.13 0.83 5.26
C LEU A 110 4.62 0.81 5.50
N GLU A 111 3.84 1.31 4.54
CA GLU A 111 2.38 1.39 4.60
C GLU A 111 1.76 0.01 4.78
N ARG A 112 2.20 -1.00 4.00
CA ARG A 112 1.72 -2.39 4.15
C ARG A 112 2.02 -2.97 5.52
N THR A 113 3.23 -2.72 6.05
CA THR A 113 3.60 -3.20 7.39
C THR A 113 2.71 -2.60 8.47
N LEU A 114 2.40 -1.30 8.35
CA LEU A 114 1.51 -0.61 9.27
C LEU A 114 0.05 -1.03 9.13
N CYS A 115 -0.44 -1.19 7.89
CA CYS A 115 -1.81 -1.64 7.63
C CYS A 115 -2.07 -3.11 7.99
N ALA A 116 -1.04 -3.90 8.26
CA ALA A 116 -1.21 -5.24 8.82
C ALA A 116 -1.54 -5.25 10.33
N ASP A 117 -1.38 -4.12 11.01
CA ASP A 117 -1.73 -3.96 12.41
C ASP A 117 -3.25 -3.69 12.57
N LYS A 118 -3.85 -4.33 13.59
CA LYS A 118 -5.28 -4.23 13.86
C LYS A 118 -5.77 -2.81 14.19
N THR A 119 -4.88 -1.90 14.58
CA THR A 119 -5.24 -0.52 14.93
C THR A 119 -5.37 0.40 13.72
N ILE A 120 -4.87 0.00 12.54
CA ILE A 120 -4.81 0.80 11.34
C ILE A 120 -5.82 0.28 10.30
N GLN A 121 -6.74 1.14 9.88
CA GLN A 121 -7.66 0.85 8.78
C GLN A 121 -7.00 1.13 7.42
N ALA A 122 -6.36 2.28 7.30
CA ALA A 122 -5.59 2.69 6.12
C ALA A 122 -4.54 3.72 6.52
N CYS A 123 -3.42 3.78 5.81
CA CYS A 123 -2.42 4.81 6.05
C CYS A 123 -1.69 5.24 4.79
N LYS A 124 -1.06 6.43 4.87
CA LYS A 124 -0.12 6.95 3.88
C LYS A 124 1.08 7.57 4.56
N VAL A 125 2.25 7.26 4.00
CA VAL A 125 3.51 7.85 4.41
C VAL A 125 3.87 8.99 3.48
N ILE A 126 4.14 10.15 4.07
CA ILE A 126 4.41 11.42 3.39
C ILE A 126 5.85 11.84 3.66
N VAL A 127 6.55 12.29 2.62
CA VAL A 127 7.89 12.90 2.76
C VAL A 127 7.74 14.35 3.16
N LEU A 128 8.21 14.69 4.33
CA LEU A 128 8.19 16.05 4.86
C LEU A 128 9.58 16.67 4.71
N THR A 129 9.67 17.76 3.96
CA THR A 129 10.91 18.49 3.75
C THR A 129 10.95 19.75 4.63
N LYS A 130 11.94 19.86 5.51
CA LYS A 130 12.19 21.07 6.30
C LYS A 130 13.61 21.55 6.05
N GLY A 131 13.75 22.57 5.22
CA GLY A 131 15.05 23.01 4.72
C GLY A 131 15.73 21.91 3.91
N LYS A 132 16.93 21.51 4.33
CA LYS A 132 17.69 20.40 3.66
C LYS A 132 17.39 19.01 4.25
N ARG A 133 16.59 18.91 5.30
CA ARG A 133 16.29 17.63 5.96
C ARG A 133 14.95 17.09 5.51
N GLN A 134 14.95 15.83 5.14
CA GLN A 134 13.74 15.05 4.88
C GLN A 134 13.45 14.12 6.06
N GLN A 135 12.18 13.97 6.37
CA GLN A 135 11.68 13.01 7.36
C GLN A 135 10.34 12.47 6.92
N LEU A 136 9.91 11.34 7.48
CA LEU A 136 8.61 10.77 7.18
C LEU A 136 7.55 11.22 8.18
N GLY A 137 6.38 11.54 7.63
CA GLY A 137 5.13 11.68 8.35
C GLY A 137 4.19 10.52 8.02
N LEU A 138 3.42 10.08 8.99
CA LEU A 138 2.35 9.09 8.83
C LEU A 138 1.00 9.78 9.00
N VAL A 139 0.12 9.61 8.02
CA VAL A 139 -1.32 9.90 8.16
C VAL A 139 -2.04 8.56 8.15
N ALA A 140 -2.85 8.29 9.17
CA ALA A 140 -3.57 7.03 9.30
C ALA A 140 -5.02 7.25 9.71
N SER A 141 -5.93 6.50 9.12
CA SER A 141 -7.25 6.24 9.68
C SER A 141 -7.17 5.01 10.58
N LEU A 142 -7.84 5.12 11.73
CA LEU A 142 -7.81 4.07 12.75
C LEU A 142 -9.04 3.17 12.63
N THR A 143 -8.89 1.94 13.07
CA THR A 143 -10.01 1.04 13.36
C THR A 143 -10.63 1.42 14.72
N ASP A 144 -11.74 0.78 15.10
CA ASP A 144 -12.34 0.95 16.43
C ASP A 144 -11.35 0.57 17.54
N ASP A 145 -10.56 -0.51 17.34
CA ASP A 145 -9.47 -0.90 18.23
C ASP A 145 -8.41 0.21 18.32
N GLY A 146 -8.03 0.81 17.19
CA GLY A 146 -7.08 1.89 17.13
C GLY A 146 -7.55 3.15 17.86
N PHE A 147 -8.82 3.51 17.74
CA PHE A 147 -9.41 4.61 18.51
C PHE A 147 -9.48 4.27 20.01
N SER A 148 -9.80 3.04 20.35
CA SER A 148 -9.80 2.58 21.75
C SER A 148 -8.40 2.70 22.36
N GLU A 149 -7.35 2.23 21.65
CA GLU A 149 -5.97 2.36 22.09
C GLU A 149 -5.53 3.83 22.21
N LEU A 150 -5.90 4.68 21.23
CA LEU A 150 -5.61 6.11 21.26
C LEU A 150 -6.24 6.79 22.48
N ASN A 151 -7.49 6.47 22.79
CA ASN A 151 -8.22 7.06 23.91
C ASN A 151 -7.69 6.57 25.28
N LYS A 152 -7.33 5.29 25.38
CA LYS A 152 -6.84 4.70 26.64
C LYS A 152 -5.40 5.09 26.97
N HIS A 153 -4.51 5.05 25.97
CA HIS A 153 -3.07 5.13 26.18
C HIS A 153 -2.44 6.40 25.59
N GLY A 154 -3.21 7.16 24.86
CA GLY A 154 -2.79 8.44 24.25
C GLY A 154 -1.93 8.27 23.00
N LYS A 155 -1.76 9.38 22.30
CA LYS A 155 -1.07 9.44 21.00
C LYS A 155 0.37 8.96 21.05
N LEU A 156 1.10 9.25 22.13
CA LEU A 156 2.51 8.86 22.26
C LEU A 156 2.67 7.33 22.34
N ALA A 157 1.78 6.66 23.04
CA ALA A 157 1.79 5.20 23.17
C ALA A 157 1.52 4.53 21.82
N LEU A 158 0.52 5.01 21.09
CA LEU A 158 0.19 4.52 19.75
C LEU A 158 1.35 4.76 18.77
N ASN A 159 1.97 5.94 18.78
CA ASN A 159 3.16 6.23 17.97
C ASN A 159 4.30 5.25 18.25
N LYS A 160 4.61 4.98 19.52
CA LYS A 160 5.65 4.02 19.91
C LYS A 160 5.30 2.58 19.51
N HIS A 161 4.02 2.21 19.56
CA HIS A 161 3.56 0.91 19.09
C HIS A 161 3.83 0.75 17.60
N LEU A 162 3.38 1.71 16.77
CA LEU A 162 3.59 1.68 15.31
C LEU A 162 5.08 1.71 14.93
N GLN A 163 5.90 2.49 15.65
CA GLN A 163 7.35 2.49 15.43
C GLN A 163 7.99 1.13 15.76
N ARG A 164 7.52 0.43 16.81
CA ARG A 164 8.00 -0.92 17.13
C ARG A 164 7.66 -1.95 16.06
N LEU A 165 6.51 -1.84 15.40
CA LEU A 165 6.16 -2.73 14.27
C LEU A 165 7.13 -2.58 13.08
N LEU A 166 7.66 -1.38 12.88
CA LEU A 166 8.63 -1.10 11.83
C LEU A 166 10.06 -1.48 12.24
N SER A 167 10.36 -1.48 13.54
CA SER A 167 11.69 -1.82 14.04
C SER A 167 12.04 -3.28 13.70
N GLY A 168 13.26 -3.52 13.25
CA GLY A 168 13.72 -4.83 12.79
C GLY A 168 13.49 -5.11 11.29
N ARG A 169 12.65 -4.31 10.62
CA ARG A 169 12.47 -4.35 9.16
C ARG A 169 12.98 -3.10 8.46
N PHE A 170 12.92 -1.97 9.13
CA PHE A 170 13.32 -0.67 8.59
C PHE A 170 14.30 0.02 9.54
N GLU A 171 15.24 0.74 8.97
CA GLU A 171 16.19 1.52 9.76
C GLU A 171 15.51 2.73 10.43
N ALA A 172 16.05 3.17 11.55
CA ALA A 172 15.46 4.24 12.37
C ALA A 172 15.25 5.56 11.61
N VAL A 173 16.14 5.86 10.64
CA VAL A 173 16.03 7.05 9.79
C VAL A 173 14.82 6.97 8.86
N CYS A 174 14.41 5.75 8.48
CA CYS A 174 13.27 5.49 7.60
C CYS A 174 11.93 5.37 8.34
N MET A 175 11.89 5.59 9.65
CA MET A 175 10.66 5.52 10.42
C MET A 175 9.93 6.87 10.44
N PRO A 176 8.58 6.89 10.38
CA PRO A 176 7.81 8.10 10.57
C PRO A 176 8.10 8.77 11.92
N ARG A 177 8.32 10.08 11.90
CA ARG A 177 8.56 10.90 13.10
C ARG A 177 7.37 11.77 13.48
N LYS A 178 6.50 12.10 12.52
CA LYS A 178 5.27 12.84 12.73
C LYS A 178 4.08 11.96 12.41
N PHE A 179 3.02 12.04 13.22
CA PHE A 179 1.82 11.19 13.09
C PHE A 179 0.57 12.05 13.08
N ARG A 180 -0.37 11.73 12.20
CA ARG A 180 -1.72 12.31 12.16
C ARG A 180 -2.73 11.17 12.08
N TYR A 181 -3.71 11.21 12.96
CA TYR A 181 -4.79 10.24 13.01
C TYR A 181 -6.10 10.92 12.63
N LEU A 182 -6.81 10.31 11.69
CA LEU A 182 -8.05 10.81 11.11
C LEU A 182 -9.13 9.73 11.24
N ALA A 183 -10.40 10.12 11.12
CA ALA A 183 -11.51 9.18 10.99
C ALA A 183 -11.46 8.45 9.64
N SER A 184 -11.10 9.18 8.56
CA SER A 184 -10.90 8.62 7.22
C SER A 184 -9.82 9.42 6.49
N LEU A 185 -9.14 8.79 5.54
CA LEU A 185 -8.19 9.50 4.67
C LEU A 185 -8.96 10.37 3.65
N PRO A 186 -8.44 11.56 3.32
CA PRO A 186 -9.08 12.44 2.34
C PRO A 186 -9.01 11.84 0.94
N VAL A 187 -10.17 11.68 0.32
CA VAL A 187 -10.33 11.19 -1.05
C VAL A 187 -11.17 12.17 -1.87
N ASN A 188 -10.88 12.27 -3.16
CA ASN A 188 -11.70 13.03 -4.08
C ASN A 188 -13.02 12.31 -4.44
N SER A 189 -13.83 12.91 -5.30
CA SER A 189 -15.10 12.32 -5.77
C SER A 189 -14.96 10.98 -6.50
N GLN A 190 -13.77 10.64 -6.96
CA GLN A 190 -13.43 9.37 -7.61
C GLN A 190 -12.85 8.32 -6.62
N GLY A 191 -12.79 8.64 -5.32
CA GLY A 191 -12.19 7.76 -4.30
C GLY A 191 -10.65 7.74 -4.31
N LYS A 192 -9.99 8.65 -5.05
CA LYS A 192 -8.53 8.75 -5.08
C LYS A 192 -8.03 9.67 -3.97
N LEU A 193 -6.93 9.27 -3.32
CA LEU A 193 -6.27 10.06 -2.27
C LEU A 193 -5.79 11.42 -2.80
N VAL A 194 -6.02 12.47 -2.01
CA VAL A 194 -5.57 13.84 -2.32
C VAL A 194 -4.30 14.13 -1.51
N PHE A 195 -3.14 13.85 -2.12
CA PHE A 195 -1.84 13.99 -1.43
C PHE A 195 -1.58 15.39 -0.88
N ALA A 196 -1.95 16.44 -1.63
CA ALA A 196 -1.81 17.83 -1.17
C ALA A 196 -2.56 18.12 0.15
N GLU A 197 -3.68 17.46 0.39
CA GLU A 197 -4.40 17.58 1.67
C GLU A 197 -3.70 16.83 2.80
N LEU A 198 -3.06 15.70 2.50
CA LEU A 198 -2.27 14.96 3.49
C LEU A 198 -1.01 15.74 3.92
N GLU A 199 -0.36 16.45 2.99
CA GLU A 199 0.81 17.28 3.28
C GLU A 199 0.47 18.45 4.18
N LYS A 200 -0.63 19.16 3.91
CA LYS A 200 -1.13 20.29 4.73
C LYS A 200 -1.36 19.93 6.20
N LEU A 201 -1.60 18.66 6.52
CA LEU A 201 -1.76 18.21 7.92
C LEU A 201 -0.47 18.37 8.74
N PHE A 202 0.67 18.59 8.11
CA PHE A 202 1.97 18.69 8.77
C PHE A 202 2.56 20.11 8.78
N ASP A 203 1.86 21.08 8.17
CA ASP A 203 2.19 22.51 8.20
C ASP A 203 2.04 23.13 9.59
#